data_49eec32e8fe9151d51690cb5ce1338cb
#
_entry.id   49eec32e8fe9151d51690cb5ce1338cb
#
_cell.length_a   1.000
_cell.length_b   1.000
_cell.length_c   1.000
_cell.angle_alpha   90.00
_cell.angle_beta   90.00
_cell.angle_gamma   90.00
#
_symmetry.space_group_name_H-M   'P 1'
#
loop_
_entity.id
_entity.type
_entity.pdbx_description
1 polymer ?
#
loop_
_entity_poly.entity_id
_entity_poly.type
_entity_poly.pdbx_seq_one_letter_code
_entity_poly.pdbx_strand_id
1 'polypeptide(L)'
;LEITVVGSGTVLPELERRQSCVVVETASETLVFDLGSGAVRGMLRAGIDPFSVDRIFFTHFHPDHTVDVVPLLFAIKYAAREPRDRKLVISGPEPFHRFWAALTNVWGEWMVGDYPMPTVQLPLACRVPVETPDCQIFWAKTEHRPESIGYRLEAAGKTFVYTGDTAYGESVVALARNADTLLIECGAPAGGEVPGHLTPEGVARIASESGARRVVITHFPAFLQTDLAAEVRAAGYEGEILTAEDGTKFSP
;
A
#
# COMPACT_ATOMS: atom_id res chain seq x y z
N LEU A 1 14.16 6.91 -2.96
CA LEU A 1 13.09 5.91 -2.81
C LEU A 1 13.13 4.94 -3.98
N GLU A 2 13.12 3.64 -3.72
CA GLU A 2 12.77 2.62 -4.69
C GLU A 2 11.44 2.00 -4.26
N ILE A 3 10.47 1.94 -5.16
CA ILE A 3 9.13 1.40 -4.89
C ILE A 3 8.99 0.09 -5.67
N THR A 4 8.54 -0.97 -4.99
CA THR A 4 8.22 -2.25 -5.60
C THR A 4 6.76 -2.60 -5.32
N VAL A 5 5.95 -2.79 -6.36
CA VAL A 5 4.61 -3.36 -6.23
C VAL A 5 4.77 -4.87 -6.13
N VAL A 6 4.74 -5.39 -4.91
CA VAL A 6 4.96 -6.83 -4.62
C VAL A 6 3.72 -7.64 -4.94
N GLY A 7 2.53 -7.05 -4.71
CA GLY A 7 1.24 -7.62 -5.04
C GLY A 7 0.34 -6.56 -5.66
N SER A 8 -0.10 -6.80 -6.89
CA SER A 8 -0.87 -5.87 -7.74
C SER A 8 -2.33 -6.28 -7.92
N GLY A 9 -2.74 -7.43 -7.40
CA GLY A 9 -4.08 -7.99 -7.50
C GLY A 9 -5.01 -7.57 -6.37
N THR A 10 -6.24 -8.08 -6.44
CA THR A 10 -7.37 -7.75 -5.57
C THR A 10 -7.73 -8.92 -4.64
N VAL A 11 -8.93 -8.88 -4.07
CA VAL A 11 -9.52 -10.00 -3.31
C VAL A 11 -9.64 -11.30 -4.13
N LEU A 12 -9.64 -11.22 -5.48
CA LEU A 12 -9.70 -12.40 -6.33
C LEU A 12 -8.39 -13.20 -6.26
N PRO A 13 -8.45 -14.52 -5.97
CA PRO A 13 -7.26 -15.36 -6.03
C PRO A 13 -6.84 -15.57 -7.50
N GLU A 14 -5.66 -15.11 -7.85
CA GLU A 14 -5.08 -15.25 -9.19
C GLU A 14 -3.66 -15.82 -9.11
N LEU A 15 -3.22 -16.53 -10.14
CA LEU A 15 -1.87 -17.11 -10.15
C LEU A 15 -0.79 -16.06 -10.39
N GLU A 16 -1.09 -15.07 -11.22
CA GLU A 16 -0.11 -14.08 -11.69
C GLU A 16 -0.10 -12.80 -10.87
N ARG A 17 -1.13 -12.59 -10.03
CA ARG A 17 -1.28 -11.40 -9.21
C ARG A 17 -1.51 -11.77 -7.75
N ARG A 18 -0.61 -11.33 -6.88
CA ARG A 18 -0.77 -11.42 -5.43
C ARG A 18 -1.63 -10.28 -4.95
N GLN A 19 -2.24 -10.47 -3.79
CA GLN A 19 -2.99 -9.43 -3.12
C GLN A 19 -2.08 -8.27 -2.67
N SER A 20 -2.69 -7.14 -2.34
CA SER A 20 -2.01 -5.85 -2.15
C SER A 20 -0.80 -5.89 -1.24
N CYS A 21 0.34 -5.48 -1.77
CA CYS A 21 1.55 -5.22 -1.01
C CYS A 21 2.48 -4.30 -1.80
N VAL A 22 2.91 -3.22 -1.17
CA VAL A 22 3.87 -2.26 -1.74
C VAL A 22 5.04 -2.12 -0.79
N VAL A 23 6.26 -2.26 -1.31
CA VAL A 23 7.48 -2.04 -0.54
C VAL A 23 8.16 -0.77 -1.02
N VAL A 24 8.56 0.06 -0.08
CA VAL A 24 9.37 1.26 -0.32
C VAL A 24 10.70 1.08 0.40
N GLU A 25 11.77 1.00 -0.37
CA GLU A 25 13.14 0.94 0.14
C GLU A 25 13.72 2.37 0.13
N THR A 26 14.13 2.82 1.30
CA THR A 26 14.86 4.09 1.49
C THR A 26 16.34 3.80 1.67
N ALA A 27 17.16 4.80 1.95
CA ALA A 27 18.56 4.57 2.27
C ALA A 27 18.77 3.82 3.59
N SER A 28 17.83 3.94 4.54
CA SER A 28 17.98 3.44 5.92
C SER A 28 16.95 2.41 6.33
N GLU A 29 15.75 2.40 5.74
CA GLU A 29 14.63 1.59 6.19
C GLU A 29 13.88 0.92 5.02
N THR A 30 13.33 -0.26 5.27
CA THR A 30 12.38 -0.95 4.41
C THR A 30 10.97 -0.77 4.97
N LEU A 31 10.12 -0.06 4.23
CA LEU A 31 8.74 0.25 4.58
C LEU A 31 7.80 -0.64 3.77
N VAL A 32 6.82 -1.24 4.41
CA VAL A 32 5.82 -2.08 3.74
C VAL A 32 4.44 -1.46 3.92
N PHE A 33 3.74 -1.26 2.84
CA PHE A 33 2.36 -0.80 2.81
C PHE A 33 1.47 -1.96 2.36
N ASP A 34 0.61 -2.38 3.26
CA ASP A 34 -0.23 -3.57 3.18
C ASP A 34 0.54 -4.89 3.04
N LEU A 35 -0.10 -5.97 3.49
CA LEU A 35 0.44 -7.33 3.49
C LEU A 35 -0.67 -8.32 3.13
N GLY A 36 -1.15 -8.25 1.90
CA GLY A 36 -2.11 -9.20 1.36
C GLY A 36 -1.52 -10.59 1.15
N SER A 37 -2.37 -11.55 0.82
CA SER A 37 -1.95 -12.94 0.65
C SER A 37 -0.89 -13.12 -0.44
N GLY A 38 0.20 -13.79 -0.10
CA GLY A 38 1.34 -14.02 -0.97
C GLY A 38 2.42 -12.93 -0.91
N ALA A 39 2.23 -11.87 -0.12
CA ALA A 39 3.17 -10.76 0.02
C ALA A 39 4.57 -11.21 0.45
N VAL A 40 4.69 -12.06 1.48
CA VAL A 40 5.98 -12.57 1.97
C VAL A 40 6.75 -13.31 0.86
N ARG A 41 6.08 -14.15 0.09
CA ARG A 41 6.69 -14.84 -1.05
C ARG A 41 7.00 -13.89 -2.20
N GLY A 42 6.16 -12.88 -2.40
CA GLY A 42 6.34 -11.83 -3.39
C GLY A 42 7.60 -11.03 -3.13
N MET A 43 7.85 -10.62 -1.88
CA MET A 43 9.08 -9.94 -1.47
C MET A 43 10.32 -10.75 -1.85
N LEU A 44 10.36 -12.05 -1.50
CA LEU A 44 11.47 -12.94 -1.88
C LEU A 44 11.68 -13.02 -3.39
N ARG A 45 10.60 -13.09 -4.19
CA ARG A 45 10.69 -13.10 -5.66
C ARG A 45 11.20 -11.78 -6.24
N ALA A 46 10.86 -10.67 -5.60
CA ALA A 46 11.36 -9.34 -5.96
C ALA A 46 12.80 -9.06 -5.51
N GLY A 47 13.42 -10.01 -4.77
CA GLY A 47 14.75 -9.88 -4.21
C GLY A 47 14.79 -9.07 -2.91
N ILE A 48 13.65 -8.85 -2.27
CA ILE A 48 13.52 -8.13 -1.01
C ILE A 48 13.54 -9.16 0.14
N ASP A 49 14.39 -8.94 1.13
CA ASP A 49 14.43 -9.77 2.33
C ASP A 49 13.27 -9.40 3.29
N PRO A 50 12.29 -10.30 3.54
CA PRO A 50 11.21 -10.03 4.46
C PRO A 50 11.67 -9.78 5.91
N PHE A 51 12.85 -10.27 6.28
CA PHE A 51 13.43 -10.06 7.61
C PHE A 51 14.04 -8.65 7.76
N SER A 52 14.20 -7.91 6.65
CA SER A 52 14.71 -6.54 6.65
C SER A 52 13.65 -5.46 6.91
N VAL A 53 12.37 -5.81 6.97
CA VAL A 53 11.27 -4.85 7.17
C VAL A 53 11.41 -4.10 8.48
N ASP A 54 11.34 -2.77 8.43
CA ASP A 54 11.44 -1.88 9.59
C ASP A 54 10.09 -1.33 10.02
N ARG A 55 9.20 -1.09 9.04
CA ARG A 55 7.86 -0.55 9.30
C ARG A 55 6.83 -1.21 8.42
N ILE A 56 5.65 -1.43 9.00
CA ILE A 56 4.44 -1.87 8.31
C ILE A 56 3.38 -0.81 8.49
N PHE A 57 2.71 -0.45 7.39
CA PHE A 57 1.61 0.50 7.36
C PHE A 57 0.41 -0.16 6.70
N PHE A 58 -0.71 -0.24 7.39
CA PHE A 58 -1.96 -0.71 6.80
C PHE A 58 -2.81 0.46 6.31
N THR A 59 -3.40 0.33 5.12
CA THR A 59 -4.37 1.28 4.59
C THR A 59 -5.73 1.08 5.23
N HIS A 60 -6.14 -0.18 5.40
CA HIS A 60 -7.37 -0.63 6.05
C HIS A 60 -7.23 -2.11 6.46
N PHE A 61 -8.32 -2.76 6.90
CA PHE A 61 -8.22 -4.10 7.52
C PHE A 61 -8.86 -5.24 6.73
N HIS A 62 -9.11 -5.08 5.43
CA HIS A 62 -9.52 -6.22 4.61
C HIS A 62 -8.42 -7.29 4.58
N PRO A 63 -8.79 -8.60 4.48
CA PRO A 63 -7.81 -9.68 4.48
C PRO A 63 -6.78 -9.61 3.34
N ASP A 64 -7.19 -9.15 2.17
CA ASP A 64 -6.31 -8.97 1.00
C ASP A 64 -5.31 -7.81 1.14
N HIS A 65 -5.34 -7.08 2.26
CA HIS A 65 -4.35 -6.07 2.66
C HIS A 65 -3.59 -6.43 3.93
N THR A 66 -3.98 -7.48 4.67
CA THR A 66 -3.45 -7.68 6.03
C THR A 66 -2.99 -9.09 6.37
N VAL A 67 -3.48 -10.13 5.69
CA VAL A 67 -3.37 -11.52 6.17
C VAL A 67 -1.95 -12.05 6.29
N ASP A 68 -1.02 -11.60 5.44
CA ASP A 68 0.38 -12.06 5.47
C ASP A 68 1.20 -11.45 6.63
N VAL A 69 0.63 -10.53 7.43
CA VAL A 69 1.31 -10.07 8.64
C VAL A 69 1.59 -11.21 9.63
N VAL A 70 0.65 -12.16 9.74
CA VAL A 70 0.80 -13.32 10.64
C VAL A 70 1.96 -14.21 10.23
N PRO A 71 2.02 -14.76 8.99
CA PRO A 71 3.16 -15.58 8.57
C PRO A 71 4.47 -14.80 8.51
N LEU A 72 4.47 -13.49 8.22
CA LEU A 72 5.67 -12.66 8.28
C LEU A 72 6.26 -12.64 9.69
N LEU A 73 5.46 -12.26 10.69
CA LEU A 73 5.91 -12.15 12.07
C LEU A 73 6.29 -13.51 12.65
N PHE A 74 5.56 -14.56 12.29
CA PHE A 74 5.90 -15.93 12.66
C PHE A 74 7.28 -16.34 12.08
N ALA A 75 7.54 -16.00 10.81
CA ALA A 75 8.83 -16.27 10.18
C ALA A 75 9.96 -15.45 10.82
N ILE A 76 9.76 -14.16 11.11
CA ILE A 76 10.75 -13.32 11.80
C ILE A 76 11.10 -13.93 13.16
N LYS A 77 10.11 -14.41 13.90
CA LYS A 77 10.32 -14.99 15.25
C LYS A 77 11.08 -16.31 15.23
N TYR A 78 10.79 -17.20 14.28
CA TYR A 78 11.24 -18.59 14.35
C TYR A 78 12.20 -19.02 13.23
N ALA A 79 12.28 -18.27 12.14
CA ALA A 79 13.08 -18.65 10.97
C ALA A 79 14.21 -17.66 10.64
N ALA A 80 14.27 -16.50 11.29
CA ALA A 80 15.42 -15.59 11.14
C ALA A 80 16.71 -16.28 11.60
N ARG A 81 17.78 -16.16 10.79
CA ARG A 81 19.09 -16.78 11.10
C ARG A 81 19.75 -16.15 12.31
N GLU A 82 19.58 -14.83 12.45
CA GLU A 82 20.07 -14.05 13.58
C GLU A 82 18.90 -13.43 14.32
N PRO A 83 18.95 -13.35 15.66
CA PRO A 83 17.95 -12.65 16.44
C PRO A 83 17.80 -11.20 15.95
N ARG A 84 16.55 -10.75 15.80
CA ARG A 84 16.30 -9.35 15.43
C ARG A 84 16.60 -8.46 16.65
N ASP A 85 17.47 -7.50 16.48
CA ASP A 85 17.85 -6.51 17.51
C ASP A 85 17.20 -5.14 17.29
N ARG A 86 16.68 -4.89 16.08
CA ARG A 86 16.03 -3.63 15.70
C ARG A 86 14.52 -3.69 15.82
N LYS A 87 13.91 -2.52 16.09
CA LYS A 87 12.45 -2.40 16.20
C LYS A 87 11.75 -2.71 14.87
N LEU A 88 10.52 -3.24 14.95
CA LEU A 88 9.56 -3.32 13.86
C LEU A 88 8.33 -2.51 14.25
N VAL A 89 8.09 -1.38 13.61
CA VAL A 89 6.94 -0.52 13.90
C VAL A 89 5.76 -0.95 13.04
N ILE A 90 4.59 -1.18 13.65
CA ILE A 90 3.38 -1.57 12.92
C ILE A 90 2.32 -0.49 13.13
N SER A 91 1.88 0.11 12.02
CA SER A 91 0.96 1.24 12.02
C SER A 91 -0.29 0.93 11.22
N GLY A 92 -1.43 1.46 11.65
CA GLY A 92 -2.67 1.37 10.90
C GLY A 92 -3.67 2.44 11.34
N PRO A 93 -4.72 2.69 10.53
CA PRO A 93 -5.73 3.68 10.86
C PRO A 93 -6.56 3.28 12.07
N GLU A 94 -7.17 4.27 12.73
CA GLU A 94 -8.17 3.98 13.77
C GLU A 94 -9.34 3.16 13.19
N PRO A 95 -9.75 2.00 13.81
CA PRO A 95 -9.39 1.48 15.14
C PRO A 95 -8.30 0.37 15.14
N PHE A 96 -7.08 0.66 14.70
CA PHE A 96 -5.99 -0.31 14.56
C PHE A 96 -5.73 -1.13 15.83
N HIS A 97 -5.76 -0.51 17.00
CA HIS A 97 -5.50 -1.23 18.25
C HIS A 97 -6.52 -2.34 18.52
N ARG A 98 -7.77 -2.16 18.08
CA ARG A 98 -8.81 -3.21 18.19
C ARG A 98 -8.53 -4.37 17.22
N PHE A 99 -8.16 -4.06 15.98
CA PHE A 99 -7.77 -5.06 14.98
C PHE A 99 -6.55 -5.85 15.47
N TRP A 100 -5.51 -5.14 15.94
CA TRP A 100 -4.28 -5.75 16.45
C TRP A 100 -4.53 -6.64 17.67
N ALA A 101 -5.35 -6.19 18.62
CA ALA A 101 -5.74 -6.98 19.78
C ALA A 101 -6.48 -8.28 19.39
N ALA A 102 -7.34 -8.25 18.37
CA ALA A 102 -8.01 -9.44 17.86
C ALA A 102 -7.02 -10.45 17.24
N LEU A 103 -6.06 -9.98 16.43
CA LEU A 103 -5.00 -10.83 15.88
C LEU A 103 -4.11 -11.42 16.99
N THR A 104 -3.69 -10.62 17.94
CA THR A 104 -2.83 -11.08 19.04
C THR A 104 -3.56 -11.97 20.03
N ASN A 105 -4.87 -11.86 20.15
CA ASN A 105 -5.67 -12.81 20.94
C ASN A 105 -5.67 -14.23 20.34
N VAL A 106 -5.57 -14.34 19.01
CA VAL A 106 -5.52 -15.63 18.31
C VAL A 106 -4.08 -16.12 18.14
N TRP A 107 -3.16 -15.24 17.73
CA TRP A 107 -1.82 -15.61 17.25
C TRP A 107 -0.67 -15.01 18.06
N GLY A 108 -0.96 -14.26 19.14
CA GLY A 108 0.06 -13.46 19.85
C GLY A 108 1.26 -14.24 20.32
N GLU A 109 1.06 -15.46 20.81
CA GLU A 109 2.15 -16.33 21.25
C GLU A 109 3.17 -16.60 20.11
N TRP A 110 2.69 -16.67 18.87
CA TRP A 110 3.54 -16.98 17.71
C TRP A 110 3.98 -15.76 16.91
N MET A 111 3.26 -14.64 17.00
CA MET A 111 3.57 -13.41 16.26
C MET A 111 4.51 -12.48 17.01
N VAL A 112 4.33 -12.33 18.32
CA VAL A 112 5.12 -11.38 19.12
C VAL A 112 6.50 -11.95 19.39
N GLY A 113 7.52 -11.28 18.88
CA GLY A 113 8.94 -11.66 19.09
C GLY A 113 9.55 -11.00 20.32
N ASP A 114 10.82 -11.35 20.62
CA ASP A 114 11.60 -10.79 21.74
C ASP A 114 12.33 -9.49 21.36
N TYR A 115 11.87 -8.79 20.32
CA TYR A 115 12.36 -7.49 19.86
C TYR A 115 11.30 -6.41 20.00
N PRO A 116 11.70 -5.12 20.05
CA PRO A 116 10.74 -4.02 20.17
C PRO A 116 9.79 -3.98 18.96
N MET A 117 8.49 -4.13 19.21
CA MET A 117 7.44 -4.10 18.19
C MET A 117 6.33 -3.12 18.58
N PRO A 118 6.62 -1.80 18.57
CA PRO A 118 5.62 -0.80 18.89
C PRO A 118 4.51 -0.76 17.84
N THR A 119 3.28 -0.62 18.30
CA THR A 119 2.09 -0.44 17.46
C THR A 119 1.62 1.01 17.54
N VAL A 120 1.26 1.58 16.39
CA VAL A 120 0.84 2.98 16.27
C VAL A 120 -0.52 3.05 15.58
N GLN A 121 -1.51 3.58 16.30
CA GLN A 121 -2.81 3.90 15.72
C GLN A 121 -2.78 5.31 15.15
N LEU A 122 -3.07 5.41 13.85
CA LEU A 122 -3.11 6.68 13.12
C LEU A 122 -4.54 7.23 13.14
N PRO A 123 -4.76 8.49 13.55
CA PRO A 123 -6.07 9.13 13.40
C PRO A 123 -6.43 9.26 11.92
N LEU A 124 -7.71 9.28 11.57
CA LEU A 124 -8.14 9.36 10.16
C LEU A 124 -7.70 10.64 9.43
N ALA A 125 -7.37 11.69 10.17
CA ALA A 125 -6.79 12.92 9.63
C ALA A 125 -5.37 13.11 10.15
N CYS A 126 -4.41 13.17 9.23
CA CYS A 126 -3.03 13.48 9.56
C CYS A 126 -2.90 14.91 10.10
N ARG A 127 -2.41 15.06 11.33
CA ARG A 127 -2.09 16.36 11.92
C ARG A 127 -0.58 16.59 12.00
N VAL A 128 0.17 15.50 12.19
CA VAL A 128 1.62 15.49 12.28
C VAL A 128 2.10 14.26 11.53
N PRO A 129 3.02 14.39 10.56
CA PRO A 129 3.52 13.25 9.79
C PRO A 129 4.29 12.27 10.69
N VAL A 130 4.38 11.02 10.26
CA VAL A 130 5.36 10.09 10.80
C VAL A 130 6.72 10.44 10.19
N GLU A 131 7.66 10.79 11.06
CA GLU A 131 9.05 11.05 10.65
C GLU A 131 9.84 9.73 10.60
N THR A 132 10.59 9.55 9.54
CA THR A 132 11.60 8.50 9.40
C THR A 132 12.96 9.14 9.09
N PRO A 133 14.07 8.40 9.11
CA PRO A 133 15.37 8.99 8.78
C PRO A 133 15.42 9.63 7.38
N ASP A 134 14.67 9.09 6.42
CA ASP A 134 14.78 9.47 5.01
C ASP A 134 13.53 10.13 4.43
N CYS A 135 12.38 10.05 5.09
CA CYS A 135 11.14 10.59 4.56
C CYS A 135 10.13 10.99 5.63
N GLN A 136 9.21 11.85 5.23
CA GLN A 136 7.99 12.19 5.98
C GLN A 136 6.82 11.42 5.37
N ILE A 137 5.96 10.83 6.24
CA ILE A 137 4.79 10.06 5.83
C ILE A 137 3.54 10.74 6.35
N PHE A 138 2.74 11.24 5.42
CA PHE A 138 1.42 11.80 5.64
C PHE A 138 0.36 10.79 5.24
N TRP A 139 -0.88 10.98 5.68
CA TRP A 139 -2.02 10.16 5.28
C TRP A 139 -3.31 10.97 5.28
N ALA A 140 -4.29 10.50 4.54
CA ALA A 140 -5.63 11.06 4.52
C ALA A 140 -6.66 9.95 4.35
N LYS A 141 -7.88 10.21 4.80
CA LYS A 141 -9.00 9.29 4.60
C LYS A 141 -9.27 9.05 3.11
N THR A 142 -9.57 7.78 2.77
CA THR A 142 -10.03 7.38 1.44
C THR A 142 -11.51 6.96 1.45
N GLU A 143 -12.12 6.87 0.28
CA GLU A 143 -13.54 6.59 0.13
C GLU A 143 -13.77 5.08 -0.13
N HIS A 144 -13.54 4.25 0.89
CA HIS A 144 -13.73 2.80 0.82
C HIS A 144 -14.38 2.27 2.10
N ARG A 145 -13.62 2.12 3.19
CA ARG A 145 -14.15 1.75 4.52
C ARG A 145 -14.12 2.97 5.45
N PRO A 146 -14.89 2.96 6.54
CA PRO A 146 -14.83 4.05 7.51
C PRO A 146 -13.42 4.37 8.02
N GLU A 147 -12.58 3.33 8.14
CA GLU A 147 -11.20 3.40 8.61
C GLU A 147 -10.16 3.63 7.51
N SER A 148 -10.51 3.52 6.22
CA SER A 148 -9.52 3.53 5.13
C SER A 148 -8.76 4.85 5.01
N ILE A 149 -7.43 4.74 4.84
CA ILE A 149 -6.51 5.85 4.58
C ILE A 149 -5.55 5.50 3.43
N GLY A 150 -5.15 6.52 2.69
CA GLY A 150 -4.02 6.45 1.76
C GLY A 150 -2.80 7.17 2.34
N TYR A 151 -1.63 6.93 1.79
CA TYR A 151 -0.35 7.44 2.27
C TYR A 151 0.34 8.33 1.23
N ARG A 152 1.01 9.38 1.71
CA ARG A 152 1.89 10.26 0.94
C ARG A 152 3.27 10.29 1.58
N LEU A 153 4.29 9.97 0.83
CA LEU A 153 5.68 9.99 1.24
C LEU A 153 6.40 11.15 0.55
N GLU A 154 7.10 11.95 1.33
CA GLU A 154 7.95 13.04 0.84
C GLU A 154 9.40 12.77 1.22
N ALA A 155 10.29 12.62 0.24
CA ALA A 155 11.69 12.30 0.43
C ALA A 155 12.56 12.94 -0.67
N ALA A 156 13.64 13.60 -0.31
CA ALA A 156 14.61 14.18 -1.23
C ALA A 156 13.98 15.04 -2.35
N GLY A 157 12.92 15.79 -2.02
CA GLY A 157 12.20 16.65 -2.97
C GLY A 157 11.29 15.88 -3.95
N LYS A 158 11.06 14.61 -3.71
CA LYS A 158 10.15 13.74 -4.47
C LYS A 158 8.94 13.34 -3.64
N THR A 159 7.82 13.13 -4.31
CA THR A 159 6.55 12.76 -3.71
C THR A 159 6.00 11.48 -4.32
N PHE A 160 5.78 10.48 -3.47
CA PHE A 160 5.08 9.25 -3.80
C PHE A 160 3.77 9.16 -3.02
N VAL A 161 2.68 8.77 -3.69
CA VAL A 161 1.38 8.54 -3.05
C VAL A 161 0.90 7.13 -3.35
N TYR A 162 0.42 6.43 -2.33
CA TYR A 162 -0.28 5.15 -2.44
C TYR A 162 -1.68 5.30 -1.85
N THR A 163 -2.70 5.08 -2.67
CA THR A 163 -4.09 5.30 -2.25
C THR A 163 -4.63 4.20 -1.34
N GLY A 164 -4.10 2.95 -1.45
CA GLY A 164 -4.89 1.80 -1.04
C GLY A 164 -6.20 1.78 -1.85
N ASP A 165 -7.25 1.17 -1.28
CA ASP A 165 -8.57 1.12 -1.91
C ASP A 165 -9.34 2.41 -1.69
N THR A 166 -9.99 2.88 -2.76
CA THR A 166 -10.76 4.12 -2.73
C THR A 166 -11.71 4.26 -3.90
N ALA A 167 -12.87 4.88 -3.68
CA ALA A 167 -13.61 5.57 -4.73
C ALA A 167 -13.08 7.00 -4.89
N TYR A 168 -13.69 7.79 -5.80
CA TYR A 168 -13.35 9.20 -5.92
C TYR A 168 -13.67 9.97 -4.63
N GLY A 169 -12.72 10.80 -4.18
CA GLY A 169 -12.88 11.66 -3.02
C GLY A 169 -11.94 12.86 -3.05
N GLU A 170 -12.41 14.02 -2.59
CA GLU A 170 -11.59 15.25 -2.53
C GLU A 170 -10.36 15.09 -1.61
N SER A 171 -10.46 14.26 -0.57
CA SER A 171 -9.35 13.95 0.32
C SER A 171 -8.21 13.20 -0.39
N VAL A 172 -8.56 12.30 -1.32
CA VAL A 172 -7.59 11.56 -2.15
C VAL A 172 -6.94 12.49 -3.16
N VAL A 173 -7.73 13.38 -3.80
CA VAL A 173 -7.19 14.43 -4.70
C VAL A 173 -6.21 15.34 -3.95
N ALA A 174 -6.58 15.77 -2.73
CA ALA A 174 -5.70 16.61 -1.90
C ALA A 174 -4.42 15.87 -1.47
N LEU A 175 -4.51 14.60 -1.10
CA LEU A 175 -3.36 13.75 -0.74
C LEU A 175 -2.40 13.59 -1.92
N ALA A 176 -2.94 13.39 -3.13
CA ALA A 176 -2.18 13.19 -4.37
C ALA A 176 -1.68 14.50 -5.00
N ARG A 177 -1.95 15.67 -4.41
CA ARG A 177 -1.62 16.96 -5.02
C ARG A 177 -0.15 17.06 -5.42
N ASN A 178 0.08 17.32 -6.72
CA ASN A 178 1.40 17.45 -7.35
C ASN A 178 2.35 16.26 -7.07
N ALA A 179 1.82 15.05 -6.89
CA ALA A 179 2.66 13.87 -6.72
C ALA A 179 3.54 13.63 -7.94
N ASP A 180 4.82 13.31 -7.72
CA ASP A 180 5.69 12.84 -8.80
C ASP A 180 5.20 11.48 -9.31
N THR A 181 4.77 10.60 -8.39
CA THR A 181 4.12 9.32 -8.73
C THR A 181 2.93 9.05 -7.81
N LEU A 182 1.80 8.74 -8.42
CA LEU A 182 0.56 8.30 -7.79
C LEU A 182 0.33 6.82 -8.11
N LEU A 183 0.51 5.94 -7.12
CA LEU A 183 0.11 4.54 -7.18
C LEU A 183 -1.33 4.45 -6.71
N ILE A 184 -2.23 4.07 -7.63
CA ILE A 184 -3.67 4.16 -7.46
C ILE A 184 -4.36 2.87 -7.91
N GLU A 185 -5.40 2.47 -7.20
CA GLU A 185 -6.23 1.32 -7.55
C GLU A 185 -7.10 1.58 -8.78
N CYS A 186 -7.55 0.50 -9.45
CA CYS A 186 -8.57 0.52 -10.48
C CYS A 186 -9.39 -0.79 -10.43
N GLY A 187 -10.11 -1.03 -9.34
CA GLY A 187 -10.82 -2.28 -9.09
C GLY A 187 -12.13 -2.46 -9.85
N ALA A 188 -12.62 -1.41 -10.54
CA ALA A 188 -13.87 -1.42 -11.30
C ALA A 188 -13.62 -1.22 -12.81
N PRO A 189 -14.42 -1.87 -13.70
CA PRO A 189 -14.28 -1.69 -15.16
C PRO A 189 -14.76 -0.30 -15.60
N ALA A 190 -14.31 0.12 -16.79
CA ALA A 190 -14.78 1.34 -17.43
C ALA A 190 -16.32 1.35 -17.56
N GLY A 191 -16.96 2.47 -17.18
CA GLY A 191 -18.41 2.60 -17.16
C GLY A 191 -19.13 1.70 -16.15
N GLY A 192 -18.40 0.92 -15.36
CA GLY A 192 -18.95 0.10 -14.27
C GLY A 192 -19.04 0.86 -12.96
N GLU A 193 -19.58 0.19 -11.94
CA GLU A 193 -19.64 0.71 -10.57
C GLU A 193 -19.38 -0.45 -9.60
N VAL A 194 -18.32 -0.30 -8.80
CA VAL A 194 -18.04 -1.17 -7.65
C VAL A 194 -17.90 -0.25 -6.43
N PRO A 195 -18.81 -0.33 -5.45
CA PRO A 195 -18.78 0.59 -4.32
C PRO A 195 -17.41 0.58 -3.60
N GLY A 196 -16.83 1.76 -3.41
CA GLY A 196 -15.54 1.91 -2.75
C GLY A 196 -14.32 1.68 -3.64
N HIS A 197 -14.49 1.52 -4.96
CA HIS A 197 -13.41 1.32 -5.92
C HIS A 197 -13.50 2.29 -7.10
N LEU A 198 -12.35 2.49 -7.76
CA LEU A 198 -12.23 3.37 -8.92
C LEU A 198 -12.42 2.62 -10.24
N THR A 199 -13.02 3.32 -11.19
CA THR A 199 -12.98 3.01 -12.62
C THR A 199 -11.83 3.77 -13.29
N PRO A 200 -11.46 3.45 -14.56
CA PRO A 200 -10.49 4.23 -15.32
C PRO A 200 -10.81 5.74 -15.38
N GLU A 201 -12.10 6.10 -15.47
CA GLU A 201 -12.55 7.49 -15.44
C GLU A 201 -12.29 8.14 -14.06
N GLY A 202 -12.51 7.39 -12.98
CA GLY A 202 -12.20 7.83 -11.62
C GLY A 202 -10.71 8.06 -11.39
N VAL A 203 -9.87 7.14 -11.90
CA VAL A 203 -8.41 7.27 -11.89
C VAL A 203 -7.98 8.53 -12.64
N ALA A 204 -8.45 8.71 -13.90
CA ALA A 204 -8.12 9.86 -14.72
C ALA A 204 -8.52 11.18 -14.06
N ARG A 205 -9.71 11.22 -13.43
CA ARG A 205 -10.21 12.38 -12.72
C ARG A 205 -9.34 12.76 -11.53
N ILE A 206 -9.02 11.81 -10.64
CA ILE A 206 -8.15 12.07 -9.48
C ILE A 206 -6.77 12.53 -9.94
N ALA A 207 -6.18 11.85 -10.93
CA ALA A 207 -4.86 12.16 -11.45
C ALA A 207 -4.79 13.58 -12.06
N SER A 208 -5.81 13.96 -12.84
CA SER A 208 -5.90 15.29 -13.47
C SER A 208 -6.14 16.39 -12.43
N GLU A 209 -7.11 16.22 -11.53
CA GLU A 209 -7.45 17.22 -10.51
C GLU A 209 -6.33 17.41 -9.48
N SER A 210 -5.57 16.34 -9.17
CA SER A 210 -4.42 16.43 -8.27
C SER A 210 -3.17 17.02 -8.92
N GLY A 211 -3.06 16.97 -10.24
CA GLY A 211 -1.85 17.35 -10.97
C GLY A 211 -0.71 16.34 -10.79
N ALA A 212 -1.03 15.08 -10.53
CA ALA A 212 -0.03 14.01 -10.47
C ALA A 212 0.69 13.89 -11.82
N ARG A 213 2.02 13.72 -11.81
CA ARG A 213 2.84 13.69 -13.04
C ARG A 213 2.81 12.31 -13.70
N ARG A 214 2.85 11.26 -12.89
CA ARG A 214 2.79 9.87 -13.30
C ARG A 214 1.77 9.10 -12.48
N VAL A 215 0.98 8.28 -13.15
CA VAL A 215 0.07 7.31 -12.54
C VAL A 215 0.63 5.91 -12.71
N VAL A 216 0.63 5.13 -11.63
CA VAL A 216 0.88 3.69 -11.66
C VAL A 216 -0.42 3.02 -11.20
N ILE A 217 -1.05 2.24 -12.10
CA ILE A 217 -2.32 1.58 -11.81
C ILE A 217 -2.03 0.22 -11.15
N THR A 218 -2.67 -0.05 -10.03
CA THR A 218 -2.57 -1.32 -9.29
C THR A 218 -3.95 -1.78 -8.81
N HIS A 219 -4.02 -2.86 -8.05
CA HIS A 219 -5.25 -3.38 -7.43
C HIS A 219 -6.40 -3.50 -8.43
N PHE A 220 -6.16 -4.27 -9.50
CA PHE A 220 -7.17 -4.60 -10.49
C PHE A 220 -7.13 -6.11 -10.81
N PRO A 221 -8.29 -6.73 -11.07
CA PRO A 221 -8.36 -8.14 -11.43
C PRO A 221 -7.87 -8.36 -12.87
N ALA A 222 -7.22 -9.49 -13.14
CA ALA A 222 -6.63 -9.78 -14.45
C ALA A 222 -7.62 -9.75 -15.62
N PHE A 223 -8.90 -10.02 -15.38
CA PHE A 223 -9.91 -9.96 -16.44
C PHE A 223 -10.21 -8.52 -16.90
N LEU A 224 -9.81 -7.49 -16.15
CA LEU A 224 -9.84 -6.08 -16.56
C LEU A 224 -8.59 -5.67 -17.38
N GLN A 225 -7.73 -6.61 -17.71
CA GLN A 225 -6.46 -6.40 -18.46
C GLN A 225 -6.62 -5.93 -19.91
N THR A 226 -7.81 -5.57 -20.35
CA THR A 226 -7.95 -4.66 -21.47
C THR A 226 -7.20 -3.38 -21.12
N ASP A 227 -6.48 -2.80 -22.03
CA ASP A 227 -5.54 -1.70 -21.89
C ASP A 227 -6.02 -0.57 -20.93
N LEU A 228 -5.92 -0.80 -19.60
CA LEU A 228 -6.31 0.18 -18.58
C LEU A 228 -5.61 1.53 -18.78
N ALA A 229 -4.38 1.52 -19.25
CA ALA A 229 -3.64 2.73 -19.57
C ALA A 229 -4.31 3.52 -20.70
N ALA A 230 -4.80 2.84 -21.76
CA ALA A 230 -5.56 3.49 -22.82
C ALA A 230 -6.92 4.00 -22.36
N GLU A 231 -7.61 3.26 -21.47
CA GLU A 231 -8.89 3.70 -20.90
C GLU A 231 -8.71 4.96 -20.04
N VAL A 232 -7.70 5.00 -19.16
CA VAL A 232 -7.36 6.18 -18.35
C VAL A 232 -6.96 7.36 -19.25
N ARG A 233 -6.21 7.09 -20.35
CA ARG A 233 -5.86 8.09 -21.35
C ARG A 233 -7.09 8.63 -22.06
N ALA A 234 -8.01 7.78 -22.49
CA ALA A 234 -9.25 8.15 -23.14
C ALA A 234 -10.18 8.96 -22.23
N ALA A 235 -10.10 8.72 -20.91
CA ALA A 235 -10.80 9.48 -19.89
C ALA A 235 -10.17 10.86 -19.57
N GLY A 236 -9.07 11.24 -20.26
CA GLY A 236 -8.54 12.60 -20.28
C GLY A 236 -7.30 12.86 -19.42
N TYR A 237 -6.67 11.84 -18.83
CA TYR A 237 -5.39 12.06 -18.16
C TYR A 237 -4.24 12.05 -19.16
N GLU A 238 -3.43 13.14 -19.19
CA GLU A 238 -2.35 13.34 -20.16
C GLU A 238 -0.94 13.01 -19.65
N GLY A 239 -0.79 12.75 -18.34
CA GLY A 239 0.50 12.40 -17.73
C GLY A 239 1.02 11.02 -18.11
N GLU A 240 2.11 10.60 -17.52
CA GLU A 240 2.67 9.25 -17.71
C GLU A 240 1.76 8.21 -17.04
N ILE A 241 1.49 7.09 -17.70
CA ILE A 241 0.68 5.99 -17.16
C ILE A 241 1.46 4.68 -17.27
N LEU A 242 1.52 3.96 -16.16
CA LEU A 242 2.06 2.61 -16.07
C LEU A 242 1.01 1.70 -15.44
N THR A 243 0.83 0.51 -15.96
CA THR A 243 0.04 -0.55 -15.33
C THR A 243 0.98 -1.49 -14.60
N ALA A 244 0.80 -1.62 -13.27
CA ALA A 244 1.69 -2.44 -12.46
C ALA A 244 1.34 -3.93 -12.58
N GLU A 245 2.37 -4.73 -12.57
CA GLU A 245 2.34 -6.17 -12.35
C GLU A 245 3.12 -6.49 -11.07
N ASP A 246 2.98 -7.73 -10.59
CA ASP A 246 3.77 -8.21 -9.44
C ASP A 246 5.27 -8.12 -9.73
N GLY A 247 5.99 -7.39 -8.89
CA GLY A 247 7.42 -7.14 -9.03
C GLY A 247 7.76 -5.88 -9.82
N THR A 248 6.78 -5.09 -10.29
CA THR A 248 7.04 -3.79 -10.93
C THR A 248 7.81 -2.86 -9.99
N LYS A 249 8.96 -2.35 -10.47
CA LYS A 249 9.86 -1.44 -9.74
C LYS A 249 9.94 -0.08 -10.42
N PHE A 250 9.95 0.98 -9.62
CA PHE A 250 10.14 2.35 -10.09
C PHE A 250 10.64 3.27 -8.98
N SER A 251 11.15 4.44 -9.39
CA SER A 251 11.45 5.58 -8.48
C SER A 251 10.51 6.74 -8.81
N PRO A 252 10.12 7.58 -7.85
CA PRO A 252 9.26 8.74 -8.07
C PRO A 252 9.90 9.81 -8.93
#